data_64359a64c333eec4450630d063466f52
#
_entry.id   64359a64c333eec4450630d063466f52
#
_cell.length_a   1.000
_cell.length_b   1.000
_cell.length_c   1.000
_cell.angle_alpha   90.00
_cell.angle_beta   90.00
_cell.angle_gamma   90.00
#
_symmetry.space_group_name_H-M   'P 1'
#
loop_
_entity.id
_entity.type
_entity.pdbx_description
1 polymer ?
#
loop_
_entity_poly.entity_id
_entity_poly.type
_entity_poly.pdbx_seq_one_letter_code
_entity_poly.pdbx_strand_id
1 'polypeptide(L)'
;MATKTTMRTVSVRNILAHKLRLALTLLAVVLGTAFISGSFMFTNSLSNTFDSAVSTAFTGVDAAVSQKEGGPLLDQKMRDDIAADPDVRAVNMQSSQTVVVADANAEAFQTGGGTASVEPYYPADQVVGEAAELVDGSEPNGTGEVLINDSAAEKFGIQLGDTLTVVHPDQRDEVKVVGVFKPTVEQGS
;
A
#
# COMPACT_ATOMS: atom_id res chain seq x y z
N MET A 1 28.63 15.62 -64.29
CA MET A 1 27.89 15.93 -63.06
C MET A 1 26.37 15.65 -63.09
N ALA A 2 25.85 14.93 -64.09
CA ALA A 2 24.41 14.73 -64.29
C ALA A 2 23.79 13.47 -63.67
N THR A 3 24.58 12.52 -63.21
CA THR A 3 24.08 11.20 -62.71
C THR A 3 23.51 11.22 -61.29
N LYS A 4 23.96 12.10 -60.39
CA LYS A 4 23.46 12.17 -59.01
C LYS A 4 22.05 12.74 -58.89
N THR A 5 21.66 13.64 -59.78
CA THR A 5 20.33 14.28 -59.76
C THR A 5 19.25 13.31 -60.22
N THR A 6 19.57 12.44 -61.21
CA THR A 6 18.64 11.45 -61.77
C THR A 6 18.30 10.33 -60.76
N MET A 7 19.28 9.84 -59.99
CA MET A 7 19.04 8.83 -58.93
C MET A 7 18.14 9.34 -57.82
N ARG A 8 18.36 10.56 -57.35
CA ARG A 8 17.50 11.17 -56.30
C ARG A 8 16.05 11.31 -56.79
N THR A 9 15.87 11.75 -58.05
CA THR A 9 14.53 11.95 -58.61
C THR A 9 13.79 10.62 -58.79
N VAL A 10 14.48 9.56 -59.21
CA VAL A 10 13.90 8.22 -59.34
C VAL A 10 13.54 7.64 -57.99
N SER A 11 14.41 7.78 -57.00
CA SER A 11 14.13 7.31 -55.62
C SER A 11 12.92 8.01 -55.00
N VAL A 12 12.83 9.33 -55.10
CA VAL A 12 11.69 10.10 -54.58
C VAL A 12 10.39 9.73 -55.28
N ARG A 13 10.42 9.52 -56.60
CA ARG A 13 9.24 9.14 -57.41
C ARG A 13 8.77 7.74 -57.08
N ASN A 14 9.69 6.80 -56.77
CA ASN A 14 9.37 5.45 -56.34
C ASN A 14 8.76 5.43 -54.93
N ILE A 15 9.27 6.25 -54.01
CA ILE A 15 8.69 6.45 -52.67
C ILE A 15 7.27 7.02 -52.75
N LEU A 16 7.04 8.01 -53.59
CA LEU A 16 5.72 8.61 -53.78
C LEU A 16 4.72 7.67 -54.47
N ALA A 17 5.17 6.75 -55.32
CA ALA A 17 4.34 5.73 -55.94
C ALA A 17 3.81 4.69 -54.94
N HIS A 18 4.55 4.46 -53.84
CA HIS A 18 4.18 3.49 -52.79
C HIS A 18 3.98 4.12 -51.41
N LYS A 19 3.52 5.36 -51.38
CA LYS A 19 3.34 6.17 -50.18
C LYS A 19 2.51 5.45 -49.06
N LEU A 20 1.49 4.69 -49.47
CA LEU A 20 0.64 3.96 -48.52
C LEU A 20 1.42 2.83 -47.82
N ARG A 21 2.21 2.06 -48.59
CA ARG A 21 3.05 0.99 -48.02
C ARG A 21 4.11 1.57 -47.10
N LEU A 22 4.74 2.67 -47.45
CA LEU A 22 5.72 3.36 -46.62
C LEU A 22 5.08 3.88 -45.33
N ALA A 23 3.91 4.52 -45.46
CA ALA A 23 3.17 4.99 -44.29
C ALA A 23 2.80 3.87 -43.34
N LEU A 24 2.33 2.73 -43.86
CA LEU A 24 1.98 1.57 -43.02
C LEU A 24 3.20 0.94 -42.33
N THR A 25 4.35 0.85 -43.02
CA THR A 25 5.57 0.34 -42.37
C THR A 25 6.10 1.28 -41.30
N LEU A 26 6.10 2.60 -41.56
CA LEU A 26 6.47 3.59 -40.53
C LEU A 26 5.52 3.53 -39.34
N LEU A 27 4.22 3.44 -39.59
CA LEU A 27 3.22 3.31 -38.51
C LEU A 27 3.47 2.06 -37.69
N ALA A 28 3.74 0.92 -38.33
CA ALA A 28 4.04 -0.32 -37.63
C ALA A 28 5.29 -0.21 -36.73
N VAL A 29 6.35 0.43 -37.24
CA VAL A 29 7.58 0.67 -36.46
C VAL A 29 7.31 1.61 -35.28
N VAL A 30 6.59 2.71 -35.53
CA VAL A 30 6.24 3.67 -34.47
C VAL A 30 5.38 3.01 -33.37
N LEU A 31 4.36 2.24 -33.76
CA LEU A 31 3.51 1.53 -32.80
C LEU A 31 4.31 0.46 -32.03
N GLY A 32 5.18 -0.28 -32.70
CA GLY A 32 6.04 -1.27 -32.05
C GLY A 32 7.00 -0.64 -31.04
N THR A 33 7.67 0.44 -31.40
CA THR A 33 8.57 1.15 -30.48
C THR A 33 7.82 1.84 -29.34
N ALA A 34 6.66 2.42 -29.62
CA ALA A 34 5.81 3.04 -28.60
C ALA A 34 5.32 2.00 -27.58
N PHE A 35 4.91 0.81 -28.03
CA PHE A 35 4.48 -0.27 -27.16
C PHE A 35 5.62 -0.77 -26.25
N ILE A 36 6.79 -1.00 -26.82
CA ILE A 36 7.98 -1.43 -26.06
C ILE A 36 8.35 -0.36 -25.02
N SER A 37 8.43 0.91 -25.43
CA SER A 37 8.77 2.00 -24.51
C SER A 37 7.72 2.17 -23.40
N GLY A 38 6.45 2.07 -23.74
CA GLY A 38 5.35 2.11 -22.76
C GLY A 38 5.41 0.97 -21.76
N SER A 39 5.71 -0.25 -22.22
CA SER A 39 5.88 -1.42 -21.35
C SER A 39 7.04 -1.25 -20.39
N PHE A 40 8.18 -0.74 -20.83
CA PHE A 40 9.32 -0.46 -19.96
C PHE A 40 9.01 0.64 -18.94
N MET A 41 8.34 1.72 -19.35
CA MET A 41 7.92 2.78 -18.41
C MET A 41 6.96 2.24 -17.37
N PHE A 42 5.99 1.43 -17.75
CA PHE A 42 5.04 0.82 -16.83
C PHE A 42 5.75 -0.10 -15.83
N THR A 43 6.63 -0.99 -16.30
CA THR A 43 7.39 -1.90 -15.43
C THR A 43 8.27 -1.12 -14.44
N ASN A 44 9.00 -0.10 -14.90
CA ASN A 44 9.82 0.71 -14.02
C ASN A 44 8.99 1.50 -13.00
N SER A 45 7.85 2.05 -13.41
CA SER A 45 6.93 2.75 -12.50
C SER A 45 6.40 1.81 -11.43
N LEU A 46 5.99 0.60 -11.81
CA LEU A 46 5.52 -0.42 -10.89
C LEU A 46 6.61 -0.85 -9.90
N SER A 47 7.83 -1.15 -10.39
CA SER A 47 8.97 -1.50 -9.52
C SER A 47 9.29 -0.39 -8.53
N ASN A 48 9.37 0.85 -8.98
CA ASN A 48 9.64 1.98 -8.10
C ASN A 48 8.55 2.18 -7.04
N THR A 49 7.29 1.95 -7.39
CA THR A 49 6.18 2.00 -6.43
C THR A 49 6.30 0.91 -5.37
N PHE A 50 6.63 -0.32 -5.78
CA PHE A 50 6.87 -1.42 -4.84
C PHE A 50 8.08 -1.17 -3.96
N ASP A 51 9.20 -0.76 -4.53
CA ASP A 51 10.43 -0.48 -3.77
C ASP A 51 10.21 0.65 -2.76
N SER A 52 9.47 1.69 -3.14
CA SER A 52 9.11 2.78 -2.24
C SER A 52 8.18 2.31 -1.12
N ALA A 53 7.15 1.52 -1.44
CA ALA A 53 6.22 0.99 -0.45
C ALA A 53 6.93 0.07 0.57
N VAL A 54 7.80 -0.84 0.08
CA VAL A 54 8.60 -1.70 0.96
C VAL A 54 9.57 -0.88 1.81
N SER A 55 10.29 0.07 1.20
CA SER A 55 11.23 0.93 1.93
C SER A 55 10.52 1.73 3.02
N THR A 56 9.35 2.28 2.74
CA THR A 56 8.55 3.04 3.72
C THR A 56 8.05 2.12 4.84
N ALA A 57 7.53 0.94 4.49
CA ALA A 57 7.00 -0.01 5.48
C ALA A 57 8.08 -0.53 6.47
N PHE A 58 9.34 -0.54 6.05
CA PHE A 58 10.46 -0.99 6.88
C PHE A 58 11.38 0.14 7.34
N THR A 59 10.97 1.39 7.21
CA THR A 59 11.74 2.52 7.74
C THR A 59 11.90 2.38 9.25
N GLY A 60 13.16 2.40 9.74
CA GLY A 60 13.46 2.23 11.18
C GLY A 60 13.29 0.80 11.72
N VAL A 61 13.13 -0.19 10.84
CA VAL A 61 13.09 -1.61 11.19
C VAL A 61 14.39 -2.28 10.74
N ASP A 62 15.19 -2.77 11.68
CA ASP A 62 16.47 -3.43 11.38
C ASP A 62 16.29 -4.88 10.91
N ALA A 63 15.29 -5.58 11.45
CA ALA A 63 14.98 -6.96 11.09
C ALA A 63 13.48 -7.24 11.22
N ALA A 64 12.94 -8.00 10.27
CA ALA A 64 11.57 -8.51 10.32
C ALA A 64 11.58 -10.03 10.34
N VAL A 65 10.89 -10.62 11.32
CA VAL A 65 10.71 -12.07 11.44
C VAL A 65 9.30 -12.41 10.98
N SER A 66 9.20 -13.19 9.92
CA SER A 66 7.91 -13.65 9.38
C SER A 66 7.78 -15.17 9.49
N GLN A 67 6.55 -15.63 9.64
CA GLN A 67 6.25 -17.05 9.63
C GLN A 67 6.55 -17.65 8.25
N LYS A 68 7.34 -18.73 8.25
CA LYS A 68 7.55 -19.53 7.03
C LYS A 68 6.30 -20.39 6.79
N GLU A 69 5.94 -20.59 5.53
CA GLU A 69 4.85 -21.49 5.16
C GLU A 69 5.04 -22.89 5.79
N GLY A 70 4.05 -23.35 6.58
CA GLY A 70 4.10 -24.57 7.36
C GLY A 70 5.02 -24.55 8.59
N GLY A 71 5.62 -23.42 8.92
CA GLY A 71 6.42 -23.24 10.14
C GLY A 71 5.56 -22.99 11.39
N PRO A 72 6.19 -22.94 12.58
CA PRO A 72 5.50 -22.64 13.82
C PRO A 72 4.90 -21.22 13.76
N LEU A 73 3.79 -21.04 14.46
CA LEU A 73 3.20 -19.71 14.65
C LEU A 73 4.17 -18.83 15.43
N LEU A 74 4.26 -17.57 15.04
CA LEU A 74 4.94 -16.57 15.85
C LEU A 74 4.05 -16.28 17.06
N ASP A 75 4.54 -16.57 18.25
CA ASP A 75 3.82 -16.37 19.50
C ASP A 75 4.49 -15.32 20.40
N GLN A 76 3.81 -14.97 21.48
CA GLN A 76 4.30 -13.98 22.44
C GLN A 76 5.59 -14.44 23.10
N LYS A 77 5.74 -15.75 23.32
CA LYS A 77 6.96 -16.31 23.92
C LYS A 77 8.17 -16.05 23.01
N MET A 78 8.02 -16.25 21.72
CA MET A 78 9.10 -15.98 20.74
C MET A 78 9.47 -14.49 20.72
N ARG A 79 8.47 -13.60 20.77
CA ARG A 79 8.71 -12.15 20.91
C ARG A 79 9.49 -11.85 22.20
N ASP A 80 9.12 -12.45 23.31
CA ASP A 80 9.78 -12.23 24.61
C ASP A 80 11.20 -12.78 24.63
N ASP A 81 11.43 -13.95 24.01
CA ASP A 81 12.76 -14.55 23.85
C ASP A 81 13.68 -13.64 23.02
N ILE A 82 13.16 -13.01 21.95
CA ILE A 82 13.91 -12.04 21.12
C ILE A 82 14.17 -10.76 21.92
N ALA A 83 13.17 -10.25 22.63
CA ALA A 83 13.28 -9.02 23.42
C ALA A 83 14.25 -9.16 24.60
N ALA A 84 14.53 -10.39 25.06
CA ALA A 84 15.48 -10.66 26.12
C ALA A 84 16.95 -10.57 25.65
N ASP A 85 17.22 -10.52 24.36
CA ASP A 85 18.56 -10.38 23.82
C ASP A 85 19.08 -8.96 24.07
N PRO A 86 20.28 -8.78 24.69
CA PRO A 86 20.81 -7.46 25.03
C PRO A 86 21.14 -6.58 23.80
N ASP A 87 21.30 -7.18 22.64
CA ASP A 87 21.54 -6.45 21.38
C ASP A 87 20.25 -5.95 20.71
N VAL A 88 19.07 -6.36 21.23
CA VAL A 88 17.77 -5.97 20.73
C VAL A 88 17.19 -4.81 21.55
N ARG A 89 16.99 -3.66 20.91
CA ARG A 89 16.48 -2.47 21.58
C ARG A 89 14.97 -2.52 21.82
N ALA A 90 14.22 -2.96 20.82
CA ALA A 90 12.76 -3.05 20.89
C ALA A 90 12.24 -4.11 19.91
N VAL A 91 11.14 -4.74 20.25
CA VAL A 91 10.44 -5.72 19.40
C VAL A 91 8.96 -5.40 19.44
N ASN A 92 8.37 -5.17 18.27
CA ASN A 92 6.93 -5.11 18.12
C ASN A 92 6.42 -6.37 17.42
N MET A 93 5.27 -6.86 17.88
CA MET A 93 4.57 -7.96 17.26
C MET A 93 3.43 -7.38 16.42
N GLN A 94 3.50 -7.56 15.13
CA GLN A 94 2.45 -7.10 14.22
C GLN A 94 1.51 -8.26 13.89
N SER A 95 0.23 -8.05 14.09
CA SER A 95 -0.83 -8.96 13.64
C SER A 95 -1.96 -8.13 13.07
N SER A 96 -2.52 -8.56 11.95
CA SER A 96 -3.68 -7.93 11.35
C SER A 96 -4.82 -8.94 11.33
N GLN A 97 -5.93 -8.58 11.96
CA GLN A 97 -7.13 -9.43 11.99
C GLN A 97 -8.26 -8.72 11.24
N THR A 98 -8.79 -9.39 10.22
CA THR A 98 -9.96 -8.89 9.51
C THR A 98 -11.20 -8.98 10.41
N VAL A 99 -11.93 -7.88 10.50
CA VAL A 99 -13.10 -7.73 11.36
C VAL A 99 -14.24 -7.05 10.61
N VAL A 100 -15.44 -7.12 11.18
CA VAL A 100 -16.55 -6.25 10.77
C VAL A 100 -16.70 -5.16 11.82
N VAL A 101 -16.75 -3.92 11.38
CA VAL A 101 -16.98 -2.77 12.26
C VAL A 101 -18.40 -2.25 12.04
N ALA A 102 -19.11 -2.02 13.12
CA ALA A 102 -20.46 -1.48 13.13
C ALA A 102 -20.57 -0.25 14.04
N ASP A 103 -21.55 0.58 13.77
CA ASP A 103 -21.91 1.72 14.59
C ASP A 103 -22.58 1.29 15.94
N ALA A 104 -22.95 2.26 16.76
CA ALA A 104 -23.63 2.05 18.03
C ALA A 104 -25.01 1.38 17.88
N ASN A 105 -25.61 1.39 16.69
CA ASN A 105 -26.89 0.74 16.38
C ASN A 105 -26.70 -0.68 15.83
N ALA A 106 -25.46 -1.19 15.81
CA ALA A 106 -25.05 -2.46 15.20
C ALA A 106 -25.25 -2.51 13.68
N GLU A 107 -25.27 -1.35 13.00
CA GLU A 107 -25.27 -1.27 11.55
C GLU A 107 -23.81 -1.33 11.03
N ALA A 108 -23.51 -2.38 10.25
CA ALA A 108 -22.15 -2.60 9.76
C ALA A 108 -21.77 -1.58 8.68
N PHE A 109 -20.57 -1.00 8.78
CA PHE A 109 -20.04 -0.12 7.76
C PHE A 109 -19.79 -0.86 6.46
N GLN A 110 -20.33 -0.33 5.37
CA GLN A 110 -20.16 -0.92 4.03
C GLN A 110 -18.84 -0.46 3.41
N THR A 111 -17.84 -1.33 3.43
CA THR A 111 -16.48 -1.01 2.95
C THR A 111 -16.36 -0.99 1.42
N GLY A 112 -17.40 -1.39 0.69
CA GLY A 112 -17.41 -1.32 -0.79
C GLY A 112 -16.45 -2.29 -1.47
N GLY A 113 -16.11 -3.40 -0.81
CA GLY A 113 -15.16 -4.40 -1.28
C GLY A 113 -13.79 -4.32 -0.61
N GLY A 114 -13.54 -3.28 0.20
CA GLY A 114 -12.40 -3.24 1.11
C GLY A 114 -12.63 -4.10 2.36
N THR A 115 -11.60 -4.28 3.17
CA THR A 115 -11.66 -4.99 4.45
C THR A 115 -11.33 -4.04 5.58
N ALA A 116 -12.03 -4.16 6.72
CA ALA A 116 -11.58 -3.55 7.96
C ALA A 116 -10.66 -4.53 8.70
N SER A 117 -9.56 -4.03 9.24
CA SER A 117 -8.65 -4.81 10.06
C SER A 117 -8.35 -4.07 11.37
N VAL A 118 -8.05 -4.85 12.39
CA VAL A 118 -7.56 -4.37 13.69
C VAL A 118 -6.11 -4.80 13.83
N GLU A 119 -5.27 -3.88 14.25
CA GLU A 119 -3.85 -4.08 14.47
C GLU A 119 -3.44 -3.57 15.86
N PRO A 120 -2.39 -4.14 16.49
CA PRO A 120 -1.88 -3.64 17.75
C PRO A 120 -1.37 -2.20 17.59
N TYR A 121 -1.69 -1.36 18.56
CA TYR A 121 -1.13 -0.04 18.69
C TYR A 121 0.10 -0.06 19.59
N TYR A 122 1.14 0.67 19.19
CA TYR A 122 2.33 0.91 20.01
C TYR A 122 2.54 2.43 20.11
N PRO A 123 2.71 2.98 21.34
CA PRO A 123 3.05 4.39 21.50
C PRO A 123 4.32 4.78 20.77
N ALA A 124 4.45 6.05 20.43
CA ALA A 124 5.55 6.55 19.59
C ALA A 124 6.95 6.27 20.18
N ASP A 125 7.08 6.15 21.52
CA ASP A 125 8.33 5.81 22.22
C ASP A 125 8.64 4.30 22.23
N GLN A 126 7.69 3.44 21.87
CA GLN A 126 7.80 1.98 21.87
C GLN A 126 7.67 1.34 20.50
N VAL A 127 7.26 2.11 19.50
CA VAL A 127 7.07 1.58 18.16
C VAL A 127 8.43 1.29 17.50
N VAL A 128 8.53 0.15 16.85
CA VAL A 128 9.61 -0.18 15.90
C VAL A 128 9.16 0.23 14.51
N GLY A 129 9.89 1.14 13.89
CA GLY A 129 9.49 1.77 12.63
C GLY A 129 8.95 3.17 12.83
N GLU A 130 8.13 3.63 11.90
CA GLU A 130 7.49 4.94 12.00
C GLU A 130 6.20 4.86 12.82
N ALA A 131 6.05 5.80 13.75
CA ALA A 131 4.81 5.98 14.49
C ALA A 131 3.70 6.50 13.56
N ALA A 132 2.47 6.05 13.79
CA ALA A 132 1.31 6.63 13.12
C ALA A 132 1.18 8.12 13.48
N GLU A 133 0.96 8.95 12.46
CA GLU A 133 0.75 10.39 12.66
C GLU A 133 -0.65 10.62 13.24
N LEU A 134 -0.72 11.05 14.51
CA LEU A 134 -1.98 11.42 15.14
C LEU A 134 -2.46 12.75 14.55
N VAL A 135 -3.64 12.75 13.93
CA VAL A 135 -4.23 13.94 13.29
C VAL A 135 -5.15 14.67 14.27
N ASP A 136 -5.90 13.93 15.09
CA ASP A 136 -6.85 14.48 16.06
C ASP A 136 -7.04 13.52 17.25
N GLY A 137 -7.40 14.05 18.42
CA GLY A 137 -7.64 13.27 19.62
C GLY A 137 -6.39 12.93 20.42
N SER A 138 -6.35 11.74 20.99
CA SER A 138 -5.26 11.26 21.85
C SER A 138 -4.88 9.82 21.53
N GLU A 139 -3.70 9.42 21.97
CA GLU A 139 -3.27 8.02 21.93
C GLU A 139 -4.15 7.14 22.84
N PRO A 140 -4.42 5.89 22.46
CA PRO A 140 -5.11 4.92 23.31
C PRO A 140 -4.33 4.67 24.60
N ASN A 141 -5.04 4.69 25.73
CA ASN A 141 -4.44 4.47 27.05
C ASN A 141 -4.99 3.21 27.74
N GLY A 142 -5.37 2.23 26.97
CA GLY A 142 -5.85 0.96 27.52
C GLY A 142 -6.68 0.14 26.53
N THR A 143 -7.15 -1.00 27.01
CA THR A 143 -8.03 -1.87 26.25
C THR A 143 -9.39 -1.22 26.04
N GLY A 144 -9.95 -1.39 24.84
CA GLY A 144 -11.25 -0.81 24.48
C GLY A 144 -11.18 0.61 23.93
N GLU A 145 -9.97 1.17 23.76
CA GLU A 145 -9.75 2.42 23.03
C GLU A 145 -9.05 2.15 21.69
N VAL A 146 -9.47 2.86 20.65
CA VAL A 146 -8.94 2.67 19.30
C VAL A 146 -8.64 3.99 18.61
N LEU A 147 -7.66 3.94 17.72
CA LEU A 147 -7.48 4.94 16.67
C LEU A 147 -8.19 4.48 15.41
N ILE A 148 -8.73 5.44 14.68
CA ILE A 148 -9.29 5.19 13.34
C ILE A 148 -8.49 5.96 12.30
N ASN A 149 -8.31 5.41 11.11
CA ASN A 149 -7.64 6.18 10.05
C ASN A 149 -8.54 7.32 9.56
N ASP A 150 -7.93 8.40 9.10
CA ASP A 150 -8.59 9.63 8.65
C ASP A 150 -9.59 9.37 7.52
N SER A 151 -9.23 8.54 6.56
CA SER A 151 -10.09 8.19 5.42
C SER A 151 -11.34 7.44 5.86
N ALA A 152 -11.25 6.54 6.85
CA ALA A 152 -12.41 5.83 7.39
C ALA A 152 -13.28 6.76 8.25
N ALA A 153 -12.66 7.64 9.04
CA ALA A 153 -13.37 8.63 9.84
C ALA A 153 -14.22 9.55 8.94
N GLU A 154 -13.65 10.05 7.85
CA GLU A 154 -14.35 10.88 6.87
C GLU A 154 -15.45 10.10 6.12
N LYS A 155 -15.12 8.92 5.59
CA LYS A 155 -16.03 8.10 4.77
C LYS A 155 -17.28 7.66 5.52
N PHE A 156 -17.14 7.31 6.78
CA PHE A 156 -18.22 6.77 7.61
C PHE A 156 -18.77 7.77 8.63
N GLY A 157 -18.23 8.99 8.67
CA GLY A 157 -18.67 10.04 9.59
C GLY A 157 -18.39 9.74 11.05
N ILE A 158 -17.34 8.95 11.34
CA ILE A 158 -16.96 8.56 12.70
C ILE A 158 -16.27 9.72 13.39
N GLN A 159 -16.66 10.00 14.63
CA GLN A 159 -16.16 11.11 15.44
C GLN A 159 -15.44 10.62 16.71
N LEU A 160 -14.61 11.50 17.27
CA LEU A 160 -13.98 11.25 18.56
C LEU A 160 -15.04 11.06 19.64
N GLY A 161 -14.88 10.00 20.43
CA GLY A 161 -15.80 9.62 21.48
C GLY A 161 -16.89 8.64 21.05
N ASP A 162 -17.05 8.36 19.75
CA ASP A 162 -17.99 7.35 19.28
C ASP A 162 -17.63 5.98 19.81
N THR A 163 -18.66 5.18 20.07
CA THR A 163 -18.51 3.76 20.41
C THR A 163 -18.81 2.93 19.17
N LEU A 164 -17.86 2.09 18.78
CA LEU A 164 -17.97 1.16 17.68
C LEU A 164 -18.04 -0.26 18.19
N THR A 165 -18.74 -1.11 17.45
CA THR A 165 -18.75 -2.55 17.68
C THR A 165 -17.80 -3.23 16.70
N VAL A 166 -16.78 -3.89 17.19
CA VAL A 166 -15.84 -4.71 16.42
C VAL A 166 -16.25 -6.16 16.56
N VAL A 167 -16.60 -6.78 15.43
CA VAL A 167 -17.02 -8.19 15.38
C VAL A 167 -15.87 -9.02 14.83
N HIS A 168 -15.32 -9.85 15.70
CA HIS A 168 -14.34 -10.89 15.39
C HIS A 168 -15.07 -12.20 15.02
N PRO A 169 -14.38 -13.20 14.47
CA PRO A 169 -15.01 -14.48 14.17
C PRO A 169 -15.62 -15.21 15.37
N ASP A 170 -15.07 -14.98 16.56
CA ASP A 170 -15.39 -15.69 17.80
C ASP A 170 -15.92 -14.78 18.91
N GLN A 171 -15.78 -13.46 18.79
CA GLN A 171 -16.19 -12.52 19.83
C GLN A 171 -16.66 -11.19 19.24
N ARG A 172 -17.22 -10.36 20.11
CA ARG A 172 -17.66 -9.01 19.79
C ARG A 172 -17.20 -8.07 20.91
N ASP A 173 -16.54 -6.98 20.53
CA ASP A 173 -16.00 -6.00 21.44
C ASP A 173 -16.59 -4.62 21.16
N GLU A 174 -16.91 -3.87 22.18
CA GLU A 174 -17.22 -2.45 22.08
C GLU A 174 -15.95 -1.66 22.33
N VAL A 175 -15.64 -0.75 21.42
CA VAL A 175 -14.43 0.07 21.48
C VAL A 175 -14.79 1.54 21.33
N LYS A 176 -14.06 2.40 21.99
CA LYS A 176 -14.23 3.84 21.93
C LYS A 176 -13.18 4.47 21.02
N VAL A 177 -13.60 5.32 20.11
CA VAL A 177 -12.70 6.10 19.26
C VAL A 177 -12.11 7.24 20.06
N VAL A 178 -10.80 7.20 20.30
CA VAL A 178 -10.08 8.23 21.08
C VAL A 178 -9.21 9.11 20.22
N GLY A 179 -8.87 8.68 18.99
CA GLY A 179 -8.09 9.50 18.08
C GLY A 179 -8.24 9.08 16.62
N VAL A 180 -7.80 9.97 15.75
CA VAL A 180 -7.73 9.80 14.31
C VAL A 180 -6.28 9.88 13.88
N PHE A 181 -5.83 8.94 13.06
CA PHE A 181 -4.45 8.89 12.58
C PHE A 181 -4.39 8.86 11.07
N LYS A 182 -3.26 9.33 10.54
CA LYS A 182 -2.94 9.18 9.12
C LYS A 182 -2.03 7.96 8.94
N PRO A 183 -2.42 6.99 8.09
CA PRO A 183 -1.57 5.83 7.84
C PRO A 183 -0.29 6.25 7.11
N THR A 184 0.84 5.68 7.49
CA THR A 184 2.17 5.95 6.90
C THR A 184 2.25 5.45 5.44
N VAL A 185 1.47 4.42 5.12
CA VAL A 185 1.28 3.93 3.76
C VAL A 185 -0.20 4.06 3.43
N GLU A 186 -0.53 4.81 2.37
CA GLU A 186 -1.91 4.85 1.87
C GLU A 186 -2.34 3.43 1.50
N GLN A 187 -3.09 2.80 2.38
CA GLN A 187 -3.80 1.58 2.05
C GLN A 187 -4.87 1.97 1.03
N GLY A 188 -4.76 1.44 -0.18
CA GLY A 188 -5.65 1.77 -1.27
C GLY A 188 -7.12 1.68 -0.84
N SER A 189 -7.81 2.78 -1.02
CA SER A 189 -9.24 2.98 -0.77
C SER A 189 -10.10 2.19 -1.75
#